data_e4a51d6a357527fec00c35960f45705a
#
_entry.id   e4a51d6a357527fec00c35960f45705a
#
_cell.length_a   1.000
_cell.length_b   1.000
_cell.length_c   1.000
_cell.angle_alpha   90.00
_cell.angle_beta   90.00
_cell.angle_gamma   90.00
#
_symmetry.space_group_name_H-M   'P 1'
#
loop_
_entity.id
_entity.type
_entity.pdbx_description
1 polymer ?
#
loop_
_entity_poly.entity_id
_entity_poly.type
_entity_poly.pdbx_seq_one_letter_code
_entity_poly.pdbx_strand_id
1 'polypeptide(L)'
;LIDILYQLIGILGVALPSSITLPSAKKNSRKRMNIPPNEHPAGRRRPRRTPKGRQVDLQARSDVQALLGERPRRRDLLIEHLHLIQDRYGYLSAAHLAALAAEMRLSQTEVYEVATFYAHFDVVKEGEAPPPAITVRVCDSLSCAMAGSERLLESLKQTLGPDVRVVRAPCMGACDRAPVCAVGHVQMHEAEQATVAQAASAPVHPHAWKHHIDFDRYLATGGYRVLGDAIAGTCTRDDLVKTVSDAGLRGLGGAGFPTGRKWSLVRAEPGPRLMAVNGDEGEPGTFKDRLYLETDPHRFLEGMLIAAFVVQAEEVFIYLRDEYPEIRLMLEHEIAKVEQAGFARHVKMNLRRGAGAYICGEESAMIESIEGKRGLPRHRPPYVAQVGVFGRPTLVQNIETLYWVRDIVEKGAEWVTAQGRNGRNGFRSFSVSGRVKEPGVKFAPAGITARELIDEYCGGMAEGEIFKAYLPGGASGGILPASMADIPLDFGTLEQYGCFVGSHAIVILSERDDMKAVALNLVKFF
;
A
#
# COMPACT_ATOMS: atom_id res chain seq x y z
N LEU A 1 7.34 4.13 -14.91
CA LEU A 1 6.69 3.38 -16.02
C LEU A 1 7.55 3.39 -17.29
N ILE A 2 8.08 4.54 -17.69
CA ILE A 2 8.93 4.66 -18.88
C ILE A 2 10.24 3.88 -18.69
N ASP A 3 10.86 3.94 -17.52
CA ASP A 3 12.10 3.21 -17.22
C ASP A 3 11.85 1.68 -17.12
N ILE A 4 10.70 1.26 -16.62
CA ILE A 4 10.30 -0.17 -16.60
C ILE A 4 10.04 -0.67 -18.02
N LEU A 5 9.43 0.14 -18.89
CA LEU A 5 9.25 -0.20 -20.32
C LEU A 5 10.59 -0.32 -21.05
N TYR A 6 11.56 0.55 -20.77
CA TYR A 6 12.91 0.47 -21.36
C TYR A 6 13.67 -0.78 -20.91
N GLN A 7 13.53 -1.21 -19.66
CA GLN A 7 14.13 -2.45 -19.17
C GLN A 7 13.49 -3.70 -19.81
N LEU A 8 12.17 -3.72 -20.00
CA LEU A 8 11.47 -4.83 -20.66
C LEU A 8 11.84 -4.97 -22.15
N ILE A 9 12.05 -3.86 -22.86
CA ILE A 9 12.48 -3.88 -24.28
C ILE A 9 13.92 -4.41 -24.42
N GLY A 10 14.79 -4.13 -23.46
CA GLY A 10 16.17 -4.68 -23.44
C GLY A 10 16.22 -6.20 -23.28
N ILE A 11 15.27 -6.81 -22.59
CA ILE A 11 15.18 -8.26 -22.36
C ILE A 11 14.69 -9.01 -23.62
N LEU A 12 13.90 -8.34 -24.46
CA LEU A 12 13.31 -8.96 -25.67
C LEU A 12 14.21 -8.93 -26.90
N GLY A 13 15.44 -8.38 -26.83
CA GLY A 13 16.43 -8.42 -27.92
C GLY A 13 15.99 -7.72 -29.22
N VAL A 14 15.05 -6.76 -29.16
CA VAL A 14 14.58 -6.01 -30.32
C VAL A 14 15.50 -4.82 -30.56
N ALA A 15 16.36 -4.91 -31.58
CA ALA A 15 17.18 -3.79 -32.04
C ALA A 15 16.29 -2.69 -32.63
N LEU A 16 16.29 -1.51 -32.00
CA LEU A 16 15.65 -0.33 -32.57
C LEU A 16 16.55 0.29 -33.66
N PRO A 17 16.00 0.75 -34.78
CA PRO A 17 16.76 1.43 -35.81
C PRO A 17 17.30 2.78 -35.34
N SER A 18 18.57 3.02 -35.58
CA SER A 18 19.34 4.21 -35.19
C SER A 18 19.02 5.41 -36.07
N SER A 19 17.82 5.97 -36.01
CA SER A 19 17.54 7.29 -36.56
C SER A 19 16.16 7.83 -36.15
N ILE A 20 16.05 8.34 -34.92
CA ILE A 20 14.99 9.29 -34.58
C ILE A 20 15.68 10.56 -34.10
N THR A 21 15.87 11.47 -35.03
CA THR A 21 16.28 12.85 -34.74
C THR A 21 15.06 13.62 -34.25
N LEU A 22 15.06 14.01 -32.99
CA LEU A 22 14.07 14.94 -32.44
C LEU A 22 14.28 16.33 -33.03
N PRO A 23 13.22 17.02 -33.49
CA PRO A 23 13.34 18.40 -34.01
C PRO A 23 13.66 19.35 -32.85
N SER A 24 14.70 20.14 -33.01
CA SER A 24 15.13 21.18 -32.08
C SER A 24 13.99 22.18 -31.84
N ALA A 25 13.66 22.43 -30.58
CA ALA A 25 12.70 23.45 -30.18
C ALA A 25 13.20 24.84 -30.59
N LYS A 26 12.59 25.43 -31.61
CA LYS A 26 12.76 26.83 -31.94
C LYS A 26 12.18 27.68 -30.81
N LYS A 27 13.03 28.51 -30.20
CA LYS A 27 12.62 29.58 -29.29
C LYS A 27 11.72 30.57 -30.07
N ASN A 28 10.42 30.43 -29.90
CA ASN A 28 9.49 31.48 -30.36
C ASN A 28 9.51 32.61 -29.34
N SER A 29 10.16 33.72 -29.73
CA SER A 29 10.03 34.99 -29.06
C SER A 29 8.59 35.49 -29.22
N ARG A 30 7.77 35.38 -28.17
CA ARG A 30 6.44 35.98 -28.14
C ARG A 30 6.61 37.50 -28.13
N LYS A 31 6.40 38.16 -29.30
CA LYS A 31 6.09 39.57 -29.35
C LYS A 31 4.82 39.81 -28.52
N ARG A 32 4.95 40.63 -27.47
CA ARG A 32 3.78 41.19 -26.79
C ARG A 32 3.04 42.07 -27.82
N MET A 33 1.90 41.60 -28.29
CA MET A 33 0.92 42.47 -28.94
C MET A 33 0.28 43.32 -27.84
N ASN A 34 0.52 44.65 -27.91
CA ASN A 34 -0.28 45.63 -27.21
C ASN A 34 -1.69 45.61 -27.80
N ILE A 35 -2.62 44.97 -27.14
CA ILE A 35 -4.05 45.08 -27.43
C ILE A 35 -4.52 46.32 -26.66
N PRO A 36 -5.07 47.35 -27.32
CA PRO A 36 -5.65 48.48 -26.61
C PRO A 36 -6.82 47.99 -25.75
N PRO A 37 -7.10 48.62 -24.62
CA PRO A 37 -8.23 48.24 -23.78
C PRO A 37 -9.53 48.52 -24.55
N ASN A 38 -10.10 47.50 -25.17
CA ASN A 38 -11.46 47.58 -25.67
C ASN A 38 -12.38 47.60 -24.45
N GLU A 39 -12.98 48.73 -24.19
CA GLU A 39 -14.14 48.89 -23.35
C GLU A 39 -15.28 48.01 -23.91
N HIS A 40 -15.34 46.77 -23.48
CA HIS A 40 -16.56 46.01 -23.61
C HIS A 40 -17.57 46.61 -22.65
N PRO A 41 -18.72 47.10 -23.12
CA PRO A 41 -19.79 47.48 -22.22
C PRO A 41 -20.12 46.27 -21.38
N ALA A 42 -19.82 46.35 -20.09
CA ALA A 42 -20.13 45.32 -19.13
C ALA A 42 -21.65 45.20 -19.01
N GLY A 43 -22.24 44.57 -19.99
CA GLY A 43 -23.62 44.12 -19.88
C GLY A 43 -23.67 43.20 -18.65
N ARG A 44 -24.34 43.67 -17.60
CA ARG A 44 -24.64 42.85 -16.40
C ARG A 44 -25.23 41.55 -16.90
N ARG A 45 -24.40 40.46 -16.93
CA ARG A 45 -24.90 39.11 -17.19
C ARG A 45 -25.95 38.85 -16.15
N ARG A 46 -27.22 38.74 -16.55
CA ARG A 46 -28.29 38.29 -15.67
C ARG A 46 -27.83 36.99 -15.04
N PRO A 47 -27.90 36.87 -13.70
CA PRO A 47 -27.54 35.61 -13.05
C PRO A 47 -28.34 34.49 -13.75
N ARG A 48 -27.65 33.41 -14.17
CA ARG A 48 -28.33 32.28 -14.79
C ARG A 48 -29.36 31.76 -13.81
N ARG A 49 -30.59 31.59 -14.26
CA ARG A 49 -31.68 31.04 -13.45
C ARG A 49 -31.41 29.59 -13.00
N THR A 50 -30.55 28.90 -13.69
CA THR A 50 -30.12 27.52 -13.37
C THR A 50 -28.61 27.48 -13.18
N PRO A 51 -28.10 26.96 -12.05
CA PRO A 51 -26.68 26.72 -11.84
C PRO A 51 -26.12 25.81 -12.94
N LYS A 52 -24.84 26.00 -13.30
CA LYS A 52 -24.14 25.05 -14.17
C LYS A 52 -23.88 23.74 -13.43
N GLY A 53 -23.98 22.63 -14.14
CA GLY A 53 -23.73 21.28 -13.62
C GLY A 53 -25.00 20.59 -13.12
N ARG A 54 -24.83 19.37 -12.59
CA ARG A 54 -25.93 18.59 -12.03
C ARG A 54 -26.48 19.30 -10.80
N GLN A 55 -27.82 19.40 -10.72
CA GLN A 55 -28.49 19.89 -9.52
C GLN A 55 -28.34 18.84 -8.41
N VAL A 56 -28.17 19.31 -7.18
CA VAL A 56 -28.09 18.43 -6.01
C VAL A 56 -29.49 17.93 -5.68
N ASP A 57 -29.65 16.62 -5.69
CA ASP A 57 -30.88 15.96 -5.24
C ASP A 57 -31.05 16.15 -3.73
N LEU A 58 -32.24 16.53 -3.28
CA LEU A 58 -32.49 16.86 -1.87
C LEU A 58 -32.45 15.63 -0.98
N GLN A 59 -32.93 14.46 -1.46
CA GLN A 59 -32.85 13.22 -0.71
C GLN A 59 -31.42 12.74 -0.57
N ALA A 60 -30.67 12.66 -1.67
CA ALA A 60 -29.27 12.29 -1.64
C ALA A 60 -28.43 13.22 -0.74
N ARG A 61 -28.78 14.51 -0.68
CA ARG A 61 -28.13 15.46 0.23
C ARG A 61 -28.43 15.13 1.69
N SER A 62 -29.69 14.88 2.01
CA SER A 62 -30.10 14.48 3.36
C SER A 62 -29.41 13.18 3.80
N ASP A 63 -29.32 12.20 2.89
CA ASP A 63 -28.67 10.91 3.14
C ASP A 63 -27.19 11.09 3.44
N VAL A 64 -26.47 11.88 2.62
CA VAL A 64 -25.04 12.18 2.82
C VAL A 64 -24.84 12.96 4.13
N GLN A 65 -25.67 13.94 4.45
CA GLN A 65 -25.56 14.69 5.70
C GLN A 65 -25.75 13.80 6.92
N ALA A 66 -26.76 12.93 6.90
CA ALA A 66 -27.01 11.97 7.97
C ALA A 66 -25.83 11.00 8.15
N LEU A 67 -25.26 10.50 7.04
CA LEU A 67 -24.15 9.56 7.06
C LEU A 67 -22.85 10.20 7.56
N LEU A 68 -22.58 11.43 7.16
CA LEU A 68 -21.38 12.16 7.60
C LEU A 68 -21.49 12.66 9.06
N GLY A 69 -22.69 12.93 9.58
CA GLY A 69 -22.88 13.45 10.93
C GLY A 69 -21.98 14.66 11.22
N GLU A 70 -21.32 14.65 12.38
CA GLU A 70 -20.39 15.71 12.84
C GLU A 70 -18.99 15.61 12.25
N ARG A 71 -18.70 14.66 11.36
CA ARG A 71 -17.38 14.51 10.77
C ARG A 71 -16.96 15.76 10.01
N PRO A 72 -15.67 16.19 10.10
CA PRO A 72 -15.19 17.37 9.39
C PRO A 72 -15.33 17.24 7.86
N ARG A 73 -15.74 18.34 7.17
CA ARG A 73 -15.85 18.39 5.70
C ARG A 73 -14.55 18.88 5.06
N ARG A 74 -13.41 18.36 5.53
CA ARG A 74 -12.09 18.69 5.00
C ARG A 74 -11.79 17.85 3.76
N ARG A 75 -11.08 18.43 2.78
CA ARG A 75 -10.72 17.77 1.52
C ARG A 75 -9.99 16.43 1.73
N ASP A 76 -9.06 16.40 2.68
CA ASP A 76 -8.26 15.21 2.98
C ASP A 76 -9.08 14.01 3.51
N LEU A 77 -10.35 14.23 3.84
CA LEU A 77 -11.30 13.19 4.23
C LEU A 77 -12.23 12.75 3.08
N LEU A 78 -11.97 13.18 1.85
CA LEU A 78 -12.84 12.84 0.72
C LEU A 78 -12.92 11.32 0.51
N ILE A 79 -11.79 10.62 0.57
CA ILE A 79 -11.74 9.16 0.36
C ILE A 79 -12.49 8.43 1.47
N GLU A 80 -12.32 8.85 2.72
CA GLU A 80 -13.07 8.31 3.86
C GLU A 80 -14.58 8.54 3.73
N HIS A 81 -14.99 9.70 3.22
CA HIS A 81 -16.41 9.97 2.98
C HIS A 81 -16.99 9.16 1.81
N LEU A 82 -16.19 8.91 0.77
CA LEU A 82 -16.57 7.99 -0.31
C LEU A 82 -16.73 6.57 0.21
N HIS A 83 -15.84 6.09 1.08
CA HIS A 83 -16.00 4.80 1.75
C HIS A 83 -17.30 4.70 2.56
N LEU A 84 -17.65 5.72 3.33
CA LEU A 84 -18.89 5.71 4.10
C LEU A 84 -20.12 5.53 3.20
N ILE A 85 -20.16 6.19 2.04
CA ILE A 85 -21.25 6.05 1.08
C ILE A 85 -21.22 4.66 0.43
N GLN A 86 -20.07 4.20 -0.03
CA GLN A 86 -19.87 2.88 -0.63
C GLN A 86 -20.27 1.75 0.34
N ASP A 87 -19.79 1.81 1.58
CA ASP A 87 -20.08 0.81 2.61
C ASP A 87 -21.57 0.77 2.95
N ARG A 88 -22.27 1.91 2.90
CA ARG A 88 -23.70 2.02 3.22
C ARG A 88 -24.62 1.55 2.09
N TYR A 89 -24.31 1.92 0.85
CA TYR A 89 -25.20 1.71 -0.29
C TYR A 89 -24.69 0.64 -1.28
N GLY A 90 -23.45 0.16 -1.12
CA GLY A 90 -22.80 -0.81 -2.02
C GLY A 90 -22.23 -0.17 -3.29
N TYR A 91 -22.48 1.12 -3.54
CA TYR A 91 -22.01 1.87 -4.71
C TYR A 91 -22.09 3.38 -4.49
N LEU A 92 -21.43 4.12 -5.36
CA LEU A 92 -21.46 5.58 -5.40
C LEU A 92 -22.36 6.07 -6.53
N SER A 93 -23.59 6.48 -6.24
CA SER A 93 -24.49 7.04 -7.26
C SER A 93 -24.06 8.45 -7.67
N ALA A 94 -24.39 8.84 -8.90
CA ALA A 94 -24.15 10.20 -9.38
C ALA A 94 -24.85 11.26 -8.52
N ALA A 95 -25.99 10.94 -7.90
CA ALA A 95 -26.70 11.83 -6.97
C ALA A 95 -25.94 12.01 -5.66
N HIS A 96 -25.46 10.91 -5.04
CA HIS A 96 -24.66 10.96 -3.82
C HIS A 96 -23.30 11.67 -4.03
N LEU A 97 -22.63 11.47 -5.18
CA LEU A 97 -21.40 12.20 -5.50
C LEU A 97 -21.62 13.70 -5.63
N ALA A 98 -22.73 14.13 -6.27
CA ALA A 98 -23.09 15.54 -6.37
C ALA A 98 -23.42 16.15 -4.98
N ALA A 99 -24.12 15.38 -4.13
CA ALA A 99 -24.43 15.77 -2.76
C ALA A 99 -23.14 15.91 -1.90
N LEU A 100 -22.24 14.92 -1.98
CA LEU A 100 -20.95 14.95 -1.28
C LEU A 100 -20.10 16.15 -1.72
N ALA A 101 -20.04 16.42 -3.02
CA ALA A 101 -19.33 17.59 -3.56
C ALA A 101 -19.86 18.90 -2.95
N ALA A 102 -21.20 19.05 -2.85
CA ALA A 102 -21.83 20.21 -2.23
C ALA A 102 -21.50 20.33 -0.73
N GLU A 103 -21.57 19.21 0.03
CA GLU A 103 -21.27 19.19 1.47
C GLU A 103 -19.79 19.53 1.75
N MET A 104 -18.87 19.04 0.92
CA MET A 104 -17.44 19.29 1.06
C MET A 104 -16.96 20.59 0.42
N ARG A 105 -17.85 21.33 -0.29
CA ARG A 105 -17.52 22.53 -1.07
C ARG A 105 -16.42 22.28 -2.12
N LEU A 106 -16.46 21.10 -2.73
CA LEU A 106 -15.62 20.69 -3.85
C LEU A 106 -16.40 20.77 -5.16
N SER A 107 -15.71 20.82 -6.29
CA SER A 107 -16.38 20.66 -7.58
C SER A 107 -16.84 19.21 -7.77
N GLN A 108 -17.96 19.01 -8.49
CA GLN A 108 -18.42 17.67 -8.82
C GLN A 108 -17.39 16.87 -9.63
N THR A 109 -16.61 17.56 -10.47
CA THR A 109 -15.52 16.95 -11.24
C THR A 109 -14.42 16.42 -10.34
N GLU A 110 -13.98 17.18 -9.32
CA GLU A 110 -12.95 16.71 -8.37
C GLU A 110 -13.42 15.48 -7.60
N VAL A 111 -14.64 15.46 -7.11
CA VAL A 111 -15.18 14.29 -6.39
C VAL A 111 -15.31 13.08 -7.33
N TYR A 112 -15.79 13.30 -8.55
CA TYR A 112 -15.95 12.24 -9.55
C TYR A 112 -14.60 11.64 -9.98
N GLU A 113 -13.58 12.48 -10.24
CA GLU A 113 -12.28 12.00 -10.67
C GLU A 113 -11.54 11.22 -9.56
N VAL A 114 -11.76 11.57 -8.29
CA VAL A 114 -11.24 10.79 -7.15
C VAL A 114 -12.01 9.48 -7.02
N ALA A 115 -13.34 9.51 -7.06
CA ALA A 115 -14.17 8.32 -6.96
C ALA A 115 -13.88 7.28 -8.06
N THR A 116 -13.62 7.73 -9.29
CA THR A 116 -13.33 6.84 -10.44
C THR A 116 -11.87 6.42 -10.56
N PHE A 117 -10.97 7.03 -9.81
CA PHE A 117 -9.54 6.66 -9.80
C PHE A 117 -9.27 5.36 -9.03
N TYR A 118 -9.99 5.14 -7.94
CA TYR A 118 -9.75 4.03 -7.02
C TYR A 118 -10.64 2.83 -7.34
N ALA A 119 -10.02 1.65 -7.51
CA ALA A 119 -10.70 0.42 -7.92
C ALA A 119 -11.72 -0.12 -6.91
N HIS A 120 -11.65 0.32 -5.65
CA HIS A 120 -12.60 -0.09 -4.61
C HIS A 120 -14.00 0.49 -4.86
N PHE A 121 -14.11 1.66 -5.49
CA PHE A 121 -15.36 2.38 -5.64
C PHE A 121 -16.14 1.97 -6.89
N ASP A 122 -17.38 1.57 -6.71
CA ASP A 122 -18.33 1.27 -7.78
C ASP A 122 -19.15 2.52 -8.11
N VAL A 123 -18.70 3.32 -9.06
CA VAL A 123 -19.39 4.54 -9.49
C VAL A 123 -20.49 4.20 -10.50
N VAL A 124 -21.76 4.46 -10.14
CA VAL A 124 -22.95 4.21 -10.97
C VAL A 124 -23.45 5.53 -11.56
N LYS A 125 -23.46 5.61 -12.90
CA LYS A 125 -23.93 6.78 -13.63
C LYS A 125 -25.45 6.82 -13.68
N GLU A 126 -25.98 7.99 -14.07
CA GLU A 126 -27.42 8.13 -14.24
C GLU A 126 -27.98 7.21 -15.32
N GLY A 127 -29.01 6.45 -14.96
CA GLY A 127 -29.63 5.46 -15.85
C GLY A 127 -28.95 4.09 -15.88
N GLU A 128 -27.82 3.92 -15.20
CA GLU A 128 -27.18 2.61 -15.03
C GLU A 128 -27.77 1.88 -13.82
N ALA A 129 -27.90 0.56 -13.92
CA ALA A 129 -28.34 -0.26 -12.80
C ALA A 129 -27.18 -0.39 -11.77
N PRO A 130 -27.48 -0.36 -10.46
CA PRO A 130 -26.47 -0.61 -9.44
C PRO A 130 -25.98 -2.06 -9.51
N PRO A 131 -24.74 -2.32 -9.04
CA PRO A 131 -24.24 -3.69 -8.94
C PRO A 131 -25.09 -4.51 -7.97
N PRO A 132 -25.13 -5.84 -8.10
CA PRO A 132 -25.71 -6.70 -7.09
C PRO A 132 -25.18 -6.42 -5.68
N ALA A 133 -26.00 -6.69 -4.66
CA ALA A 133 -25.65 -6.40 -3.27
C ALA A 133 -24.39 -7.15 -2.79
N ILE A 134 -24.13 -8.32 -3.37
CA ILE A 134 -22.96 -9.14 -3.03
C ILE A 134 -22.00 -9.15 -4.22
N THR A 135 -20.75 -8.81 -3.95
CA THR A 135 -19.65 -8.95 -4.92
C THR A 135 -18.62 -9.94 -4.39
N VAL A 136 -18.30 -10.94 -5.20
CA VAL A 136 -17.20 -11.87 -5.00
C VAL A 136 -16.03 -11.42 -5.87
N ARG A 137 -14.92 -11.07 -5.25
CA ARG A 137 -13.68 -10.68 -5.91
C ARG A 137 -12.69 -11.83 -5.83
N VAL A 138 -12.23 -12.35 -6.95
CA VAL A 138 -11.26 -13.46 -7.02
C VAL A 138 -9.91 -12.91 -7.45
N CYS A 139 -8.89 -13.13 -6.62
CA CYS A 139 -7.52 -12.70 -6.92
C CYS A 139 -6.97 -13.42 -8.15
N ASP A 140 -6.45 -12.67 -9.13
CA ASP A 140 -5.86 -13.20 -10.36
C ASP A 140 -4.32 -13.01 -10.44
N SER A 141 -3.70 -12.54 -9.35
CA SER A 141 -2.24 -12.39 -9.27
C SER A 141 -1.53 -13.74 -9.24
N LEU A 142 -0.23 -13.74 -9.54
CA LEU A 142 0.55 -14.92 -9.89
C LEU A 142 0.37 -16.10 -8.93
N SER A 143 0.56 -15.94 -7.63
CA SER A 143 0.45 -17.06 -6.67
C SER A 143 -0.96 -17.67 -6.65
N CYS A 144 -2.01 -16.84 -6.76
CA CYS A 144 -3.39 -17.31 -6.86
C CYS A 144 -3.67 -18.00 -8.22
N ALA A 145 -3.14 -17.46 -9.32
CA ALA A 145 -3.25 -18.07 -10.64
C ALA A 145 -2.61 -19.47 -10.65
N MET A 146 -1.42 -19.63 -10.08
CA MET A 146 -0.73 -20.91 -9.90
C MET A 146 -1.52 -21.89 -9.02
N ALA A 147 -2.28 -21.40 -8.05
CA ALA A 147 -3.17 -22.18 -7.18
C ALA A 147 -4.56 -22.44 -7.79
N GLY A 148 -4.81 -22.00 -9.03
CA GLY A 148 -6.03 -22.31 -9.76
C GLY A 148 -7.18 -21.31 -9.61
N SER A 149 -6.91 -20.05 -9.27
CA SER A 149 -7.92 -18.99 -9.10
C SER A 149 -8.75 -18.76 -10.37
N GLU A 150 -8.19 -18.99 -11.56
CA GLU A 150 -8.94 -18.89 -12.82
C GLU A 150 -10.10 -19.92 -12.89
N ARG A 151 -9.82 -21.16 -12.52
CA ARG A 151 -10.86 -22.21 -12.45
C ARG A 151 -11.91 -21.89 -11.39
N LEU A 152 -11.48 -21.35 -10.26
CA LEU A 152 -12.38 -20.89 -9.20
C LEU A 152 -13.30 -19.78 -9.73
N LEU A 153 -12.75 -18.77 -10.40
CA LEU A 153 -13.49 -17.67 -10.99
C LEU A 153 -14.59 -18.16 -11.96
N GLU A 154 -14.23 -19.04 -12.89
CA GLU A 154 -15.16 -19.58 -13.88
C GLU A 154 -16.24 -20.47 -13.23
N SER A 155 -15.88 -21.29 -12.25
CA SER A 155 -16.86 -22.10 -11.53
C SER A 155 -17.85 -21.26 -10.72
N LEU A 156 -17.37 -20.19 -10.07
CA LEU A 156 -18.23 -19.28 -9.31
C LEU A 156 -19.19 -18.51 -10.22
N LYS A 157 -18.76 -18.07 -11.40
CA LYS A 157 -19.65 -17.42 -12.40
C LYS A 157 -20.78 -18.34 -12.87
N GLN A 158 -20.51 -19.65 -12.95
CA GLN A 158 -21.51 -20.64 -13.36
C GLN A 158 -22.47 -21.02 -12.23
N THR A 159 -22.00 -20.98 -10.98
CA THR A 159 -22.73 -21.48 -9.81
C THR A 159 -23.55 -20.39 -9.11
N LEU A 160 -22.99 -19.19 -9.03
CA LEU A 160 -23.64 -18.05 -8.37
C LEU A 160 -24.61 -17.39 -9.35
N GLY A 161 -25.83 -17.13 -8.89
CA GLY A 161 -26.89 -16.52 -9.69
C GLY A 161 -26.61 -15.04 -10.01
N PRO A 162 -27.54 -14.39 -10.73
CA PRO A 162 -27.40 -13.00 -11.18
C PRO A 162 -27.36 -11.98 -10.02
N ASP A 163 -27.79 -12.38 -8.83
CA ASP A 163 -27.80 -11.53 -7.64
C ASP A 163 -26.42 -11.41 -6.98
N VAL A 164 -25.41 -12.11 -7.51
CA VAL A 164 -24.02 -12.06 -7.05
C VAL A 164 -23.10 -11.67 -8.21
N ARG A 165 -22.37 -10.58 -8.06
CA ARG A 165 -21.36 -10.15 -9.02
C ARG A 165 -20.04 -10.87 -8.76
N VAL A 166 -19.50 -11.61 -9.73
CA VAL A 166 -18.20 -12.28 -9.63
C VAL A 166 -17.19 -11.58 -10.56
N VAL A 167 -16.13 -11.03 -9.98
CA VAL A 167 -15.11 -10.24 -10.69
C VAL A 167 -13.70 -10.64 -10.34
N ARG A 168 -12.75 -10.34 -11.23
CA ARG A 168 -11.32 -10.42 -10.94
C ARG A 168 -10.90 -9.29 -10.02
N ALA A 169 -9.87 -9.54 -9.23
CA ALA A 169 -9.26 -8.52 -8.40
C ALA A 169 -7.74 -8.71 -8.32
N PRO A 170 -6.97 -7.63 -8.10
CA PRO A 170 -5.54 -7.70 -7.89
C PRO A 170 -5.19 -8.42 -6.58
N CYS A 171 -3.89 -8.51 -6.28
CA CYS A 171 -3.39 -9.19 -5.10
C CYS A 171 -4.00 -8.63 -3.80
N MET A 172 -4.54 -9.53 -2.98
CA MET A 172 -5.17 -9.22 -1.69
C MET A 172 -4.21 -9.39 -0.50
N GLY A 173 -2.90 -9.59 -0.76
CA GLY A 173 -1.89 -9.69 0.29
C GLY A 173 -1.93 -10.98 1.12
N ALA A 174 -2.44 -12.10 0.57
CA ALA A 174 -2.46 -13.40 1.23
C ALA A 174 -1.95 -14.53 0.32
N CYS A 175 -0.83 -14.28 -0.37
CA CYS A 175 -0.26 -15.19 -1.38
C CYS A 175 0.21 -16.53 -0.79
N ASP A 176 0.49 -16.56 0.52
CA ASP A 176 0.79 -17.77 1.29
C ASP A 176 -0.42 -18.71 1.48
N ARG A 177 -1.63 -18.19 1.27
CA ARG A 177 -2.91 -18.89 1.47
C ARG A 177 -3.75 -18.92 0.19
N ALA A 178 -3.06 -18.98 -0.96
CA ALA A 178 -3.68 -19.01 -2.28
C ALA A 178 -4.48 -20.32 -2.53
N PRO A 179 -5.58 -20.29 -3.32
CA PRO A 179 -6.18 -19.11 -3.94
C PRO A 179 -6.99 -18.26 -2.95
N VAL A 180 -7.03 -16.96 -3.20
CA VAL A 180 -7.72 -15.99 -2.32
C VAL A 180 -8.88 -15.35 -3.06
N CYS A 181 -10.00 -15.19 -2.38
CA CYS A 181 -11.10 -14.34 -2.84
C CYS A 181 -11.64 -13.47 -1.69
N ALA A 182 -12.49 -12.52 -1.99
CA ALA A 182 -13.24 -11.76 -1.00
C ALA A 182 -14.73 -11.78 -1.33
N VAL A 183 -15.56 -12.07 -0.33
CA VAL A 183 -17.02 -11.93 -0.39
C VAL A 183 -17.38 -10.64 0.34
N GLY A 184 -17.84 -9.65 -0.41
CA GLY A 184 -17.92 -8.29 0.13
C GLY A 184 -16.54 -7.78 0.53
N HIS A 185 -16.33 -7.57 1.84
CA HIS A 185 -15.07 -7.15 2.44
C HIS A 185 -14.34 -8.26 3.23
N VAL A 186 -14.89 -9.48 3.27
CA VAL A 186 -14.28 -10.57 4.03
C VAL A 186 -13.42 -11.42 3.11
N GLN A 187 -12.13 -11.52 3.42
CA GLN A 187 -11.21 -12.41 2.69
C GLN A 187 -11.47 -13.88 3.04
N MET A 188 -11.37 -14.72 2.03
CA MET A 188 -11.40 -16.18 2.13
C MET A 188 -10.09 -16.73 1.58
N HIS A 189 -9.41 -17.49 2.38
CA HIS A 189 -8.14 -18.12 2.08
C HIS A 189 -8.34 -19.57 1.64
N GLU A 190 -7.41 -20.10 0.81
CA GLU A 190 -7.53 -21.47 0.26
C GLU A 190 -8.95 -21.70 -0.29
N ALA A 191 -9.43 -20.68 -1.02
CA ALA A 191 -10.84 -20.54 -1.36
C ALA A 191 -11.32 -21.66 -2.30
N GLU A 192 -12.39 -22.33 -1.88
CA GLU A 192 -13.08 -23.36 -2.64
C GLU A 192 -14.47 -22.89 -3.06
N GLN A 193 -14.95 -23.39 -4.20
CA GLN A 193 -16.26 -23.02 -4.75
C GLN A 193 -17.40 -23.15 -3.72
N ALA A 194 -17.44 -24.25 -2.97
CA ALA A 194 -18.52 -24.53 -2.02
C ALA A 194 -18.54 -23.53 -0.84
N THR A 195 -17.35 -23.25 -0.25
CA THR A 195 -17.22 -22.33 0.87
C THR A 195 -17.50 -20.89 0.47
N VAL A 196 -17.07 -20.48 -0.73
CA VAL A 196 -17.36 -19.16 -1.29
C VAL A 196 -18.84 -19.00 -1.61
N ALA A 197 -19.49 -20.02 -2.20
CA ALA A 197 -20.91 -20.00 -2.48
C ALA A 197 -21.75 -19.91 -1.20
N GLN A 198 -21.36 -20.62 -0.14
CA GLN A 198 -22.00 -20.51 1.17
C GLN A 198 -21.84 -19.10 1.76
N ALA A 199 -20.66 -18.51 1.72
CA ALA A 199 -20.43 -17.16 2.19
C ALA A 199 -21.21 -16.10 1.38
N ALA A 200 -21.38 -16.33 0.07
CA ALA A 200 -22.15 -15.44 -0.81
C ALA A 200 -23.67 -15.58 -0.67
N SER A 201 -24.18 -16.52 0.15
CA SER A 201 -25.62 -16.68 0.38
C SER A 201 -26.23 -15.65 1.34
N ALA A 202 -25.40 -14.92 2.11
CA ALA A 202 -25.79 -13.88 3.04
C ALA A 202 -24.70 -12.80 3.14
N PRO A 203 -25.07 -11.55 3.51
CA PRO A 203 -24.06 -10.51 3.74
C PRO A 203 -23.09 -10.90 4.84
N VAL A 204 -21.79 -10.80 4.54
CA VAL A 204 -20.70 -11.08 5.49
C VAL A 204 -20.00 -9.76 5.80
N HIS A 205 -19.73 -9.51 7.08
CA HIS A 205 -19.04 -8.31 7.55
C HIS A 205 -17.71 -8.70 8.22
N PRO A 206 -16.65 -7.93 8.00
CA PRO A 206 -15.38 -8.18 8.66
C PRO A 206 -15.50 -7.89 10.16
N HIS A 207 -14.77 -8.67 10.94
CA HIS A 207 -14.61 -8.47 12.38
C HIS A 207 -13.17 -8.06 12.68
N ALA A 208 -12.94 -7.34 13.77
CA ALA A 208 -11.60 -7.01 14.20
C ALA A 208 -10.79 -8.28 14.42
N TRP A 209 -9.54 -8.30 13.92
CA TRP A 209 -8.61 -9.39 14.14
C TRP A 209 -8.33 -9.60 15.63
N LYS A 210 -8.35 -10.82 16.12
CA LYS A 210 -8.31 -11.14 17.57
C LYS A 210 -7.09 -11.94 18.02
N HIS A 211 -6.28 -12.43 17.09
CA HIS A 211 -5.17 -13.35 17.40
C HIS A 211 -3.82 -12.64 17.50
N HIS A 212 -3.82 -11.38 17.93
CA HIS A 212 -2.63 -10.56 18.11
C HIS A 212 -2.23 -10.44 19.59
N ILE A 213 -1.02 -9.93 19.84
CA ILE A 213 -0.61 -9.44 21.14
C ILE A 213 -1.29 -8.09 21.33
N ASP A 214 -2.33 -8.05 22.17
CA ASP A 214 -3.09 -6.85 22.48
C ASP A 214 -2.32 -5.90 23.41
N PHE A 215 -2.87 -4.71 23.64
CA PHE A 215 -2.26 -3.66 24.45
C PHE A 215 -1.83 -4.16 25.84
N ASP A 216 -2.70 -4.88 26.56
CA ASP A 216 -2.44 -5.32 27.93
C ASP A 216 -1.32 -6.36 27.99
N ARG A 217 -1.34 -7.30 27.06
CA ARG A 217 -0.29 -8.33 26.92
C ARG A 217 1.05 -7.71 26.54
N TYR A 218 1.04 -6.72 25.65
CA TYR A 218 2.25 -6.01 25.26
C TYR A 218 2.85 -5.21 26.42
N LEU A 219 2.04 -4.51 27.19
CA LEU A 219 2.48 -3.82 28.42
C LEU A 219 3.08 -4.79 29.45
N ALA A 220 2.45 -5.95 29.65
CA ALA A 220 2.92 -6.97 30.59
C ALA A 220 4.34 -7.49 30.25
N THR A 221 4.76 -7.39 28.99
CA THR A 221 6.12 -7.77 28.54
C THR A 221 7.09 -6.59 28.47
N GLY A 222 6.76 -5.44 29.06
CA GLY A 222 7.61 -4.24 29.06
C GLY A 222 7.44 -3.35 27.83
N GLY A 223 6.33 -3.51 27.12
CA GLY A 223 6.00 -2.65 25.98
C GLY A 223 5.88 -1.17 26.35
N TYR A 224 6.18 -0.30 25.40
CA TYR A 224 6.24 1.17 25.52
C TYR A 224 7.27 1.72 26.52
N ARG A 225 8.07 0.85 27.17
CA ARG A 225 9.15 1.29 28.05
C ARG A 225 10.24 2.03 27.28
N VAL A 226 10.65 1.50 26.14
CA VAL A 226 11.69 2.12 25.28
C VAL A 226 11.26 3.52 24.83
N LEU A 227 10.00 3.69 24.43
CA LEU A 227 9.42 5.00 24.12
C LEU A 227 9.42 5.91 25.36
N GLY A 228 9.01 5.40 26.52
CA GLY A 228 8.99 6.16 27.79
C GLY A 228 10.37 6.67 28.17
N ASP A 229 11.39 5.81 28.10
CA ASP A 229 12.79 6.14 28.36
C ASP A 229 13.31 7.23 27.39
N ALA A 230 12.97 7.11 26.10
CA ALA A 230 13.34 8.11 25.10
C ALA A 230 12.69 9.48 25.40
N ILE A 231 11.39 9.52 25.72
CA ILE A 231 10.68 10.77 26.07
C ILE A 231 11.20 11.36 27.36
N ALA A 232 11.56 10.55 28.37
CA ALA A 232 12.14 10.98 29.63
C ALA A 232 13.58 11.53 29.48
N GLY A 233 14.20 11.38 28.31
CA GLY A 233 15.54 11.88 28.02
C GLY A 233 16.67 10.98 28.48
N THR A 234 16.40 9.69 28.70
CA THR A 234 17.43 8.67 28.99
C THR A 234 18.44 8.55 27.85
N CYS A 235 17.99 8.78 26.61
CA CYS A 235 18.83 8.92 25.43
C CYS A 235 18.38 10.13 24.61
N THR A 236 19.32 10.76 23.91
CA THR A 236 18.99 11.89 23.04
C THR A 236 18.39 11.42 21.71
N ARG A 237 17.70 12.32 21.01
CA ARG A 237 17.23 12.04 19.64
C ARG A 237 18.39 11.70 18.69
N ASP A 238 19.57 12.29 18.91
CA ASP A 238 20.76 12.02 18.10
C ASP A 238 21.33 10.63 18.39
N ASP A 239 21.29 10.17 19.66
CA ASP A 239 21.66 8.80 20.02
C ASP A 239 20.73 7.78 19.32
N LEU A 240 19.41 8.05 19.28
CA LEU A 240 18.45 7.19 18.59
C LEU A 240 18.72 7.12 17.09
N VAL A 241 18.98 8.27 16.45
CA VAL A 241 19.37 8.30 15.01
C VAL A 241 20.66 7.54 14.80
N LYS A 242 21.64 7.70 15.69
CA LYS A 242 22.94 7.00 15.61
C LYS A 242 22.74 5.50 15.75
N THR A 243 22.01 5.03 16.74
CA THR A 243 21.74 3.60 16.98
C THR A 243 21.09 2.94 15.75
N VAL A 244 20.07 3.58 15.17
CA VAL A 244 19.40 3.08 13.96
C VAL A 244 20.32 3.10 12.73
N SER A 245 21.21 4.09 12.63
CA SER A 245 22.21 4.20 11.56
C SER A 245 23.28 3.12 11.68
N ASP A 246 23.82 2.94 12.88
CA ASP A 246 24.86 1.94 13.18
C ASP A 246 24.35 0.50 12.97
N ALA A 247 23.06 0.26 13.28
CA ALA A 247 22.38 -1.00 12.98
C ALA A 247 22.23 -1.27 11.46
N GLY A 248 22.46 -0.25 10.62
CA GLY A 248 22.32 -0.37 9.18
C GLY A 248 20.89 -0.61 8.72
N LEU A 249 19.87 -0.23 9.53
CA LEU A 249 18.48 -0.41 9.16
C LEU A 249 18.15 0.36 7.89
N ARG A 250 17.64 -0.36 6.89
CA ARG A 250 17.15 0.19 5.63
C ARG A 250 15.64 0.21 5.58
N GLY A 251 15.08 1.02 4.68
CA GLY A 251 13.66 0.99 4.38
C GLY A 251 13.28 -0.34 3.74
N LEU A 252 12.48 -1.15 4.46
CA LEU A 252 12.11 -2.51 4.08
C LEU A 252 10.86 -2.58 3.19
N GLY A 253 10.33 -1.43 2.77
CA GLY A 253 9.20 -1.34 1.83
C GLY A 253 9.60 -1.41 0.35
N GLY A 254 10.89 -1.66 0.03
CA GLY A 254 11.35 -1.88 -1.35
C GLY A 254 12.57 -1.05 -1.78
N ALA A 255 12.63 0.23 -1.46
CA ALA A 255 13.70 1.13 -1.95
C ALA A 255 15.03 1.01 -1.19
N GLY A 256 15.06 0.41 -0.03
CA GLY A 256 16.30 0.17 0.73
C GLY A 256 17.06 1.42 1.20
N PHE A 257 16.40 2.59 1.29
CA PHE A 257 17.07 3.82 1.72
C PHE A 257 17.44 3.74 3.22
N PRO A 258 18.66 4.18 3.65
CA PRO A 258 19.08 4.11 5.05
C PRO A 258 18.16 4.90 5.98
N THR A 259 17.56 4.22 6.97
CA THR A 259 16.52 4.77 7.85
C THR A 259 17.02 5.94 8.69
N GLY A 260 18.16 5.80 9.37
CA GLY A 260 18.72 6.88 10.17
C GLY A 260 19.06 8.12 9.36
N ARG A 261 19.57 7.95 8.12
CA ARG A 261 19.79 9.08 7.19
C ARG A 261 18.48 9.76 6.81
N LYS A 262 17.40 8.99 6.54
CA LYS A 262 16.07 9.55 6.25
C LYS A 262 15.56 10.40 7.43
N TRP A 263 15.72 9.92 8.65
CA TRP A 263 15.36 10.67 9.87
C TRP A 263 16.15 11.97 9.99
N SER A 264 17.46 11.93 9.77
CA SER A 264 18.31 13.13 9.80
C SER A 264 17.91 14.17 8.76
N LEU A 265 17.58 13.74 7.54
CA LEU A 265 17.14 14.64 6.46
C LEU A 265 15.83 15.35 6.83
N VAL A 266 14.83 14.63 7.35
CA VAL A 266 13.57 15.24 7.77
C VAL A 266 13.76 16.16 8.96
N ARG A 267 14.61 15.81 9.93
CA ARG A 267 14.92 16.67 11.08
C ARG A 267 15.62 17.97 10.71
N ALA A 268 16.39 17.99 9.64
CA ALA A 268 17.06 19.19 9.15
C ALA A 268 16.10 20.22 8.53
N GLU A 269 14.91 19.79 8.12
CA GLU A 269 13.89 20.68 7.55
C GLU A 269 13.17 21.45 8.68
N PRO A 270 12.67 22.67 8.40
CA PRO A 270 11.93 23.45 9.41
C PRO A 270 10.60 22.75 9.79
N GLY A 271 10.21 22.94 11.08
CA GLY A 271 8.88 22.46 11.52
C GLY A 271 7.74 23.36 11.03
N PRO A 272 6.49 22.92 11.17
CA PRO A 272 6.05 21.63 11.69
C PRO A 272 6.28 20.47 10.72
N ARG A 273 6.67 19.30 11.24
CA ARG A 273 6.94 18.09 10.47
C ARG A 273 5.83 17.07 10.66
N LEU A 274 5.65 16.22 9.67
CA LEU A 274 4.66 15.15 9.69
C LEU A 274 5.31 13.78 9.45
N MET A 275 4.55 12.72 9.69
CA MET A 275 4.96 11.36 9.38
C MET A 275 3.83 10.65 8.63
N ALA A 276 4.18 9.84 7.64
CA ALA A 276 3.26 8.95 6.95
C ALA A 276 3.82 7.52 6.99
N VAL A 277 3.00 6.60 7.47
CA VAL A 277 3.32 5.17 7.51
C VAL A 277 2.72 4.51 6.30
N ASN A 278 3.56 3.87 5.51
CA ASN A 278 3.15 3.14 4.32
C ASN A 278 2.78 1.70 4.70
N GLY A 279 1.48 1.45 4.80
CA GLY A 279 0.85 0.15 4.94
C GLY A 279 0.08 -0.26 3.68
N ASP A 280 0.39 0.34 2.52
CA ASP A 280 -0.15 -0.07 1.22
C ASP A 280 0.71 -1.18 0.60
N GLU A 281 0.64 -2.36 1.20
CA GLU A 281 1.39 -3.55 0.80
C GLU A 281 0.76 -4.19 -0.45
N GLY A 282 0.80 -3.46 -1.59
CA GLY A 282 0.11 -3.82 -2.83
C GLY A 282 0.93 -4.67 -3.80
N GLU A 283 2.23 -4.87 -3.61
CA GLU A 283 3.10 -5.65 -4.50
C GLU A 283 2.70 -7.13 -4.51
N PRO A 284 2.36 -7.73 -5.66
CA PRO A 284 2.02 -9.15 -5.72
C PRO A 284 3.16 -10.05 -5.22
N GLY A 285 2.84 -10.90 -4.27
CA GLY A 285 3.80 -11.75 -3.58
C GLY A 285 4.22 -11.21 -2.19
N THR A 286 3.92 -9.96 -1.84
CA THR A 286 4.27 -9.35 -0.56
C THR A 286 3.12 -9.44 0.44
N PHE A 287 3.41 -9.91 1.67
CA PHE A 287 2.45 -10.02 2.77
C PHE A 287 3.12 -10.04 4.16
N LYS A 288 4.33 -9.53 4.27
CA LYS A 288 5.11 -9.50 5.51
C LYS A 288 4.60 -8.47 6.51
N ASP A 289 4.16 -7.30 6.03
CA ASP A 289 3.61 -6.24 6.87
C ASP A 289 2.29 -6.68 7.50
N ARG A 290 1.46 -7.44 6.76
CA ARG A 290 0.27 -8.10 7.30
C ARG A 290 0.61 -8.97 8.50
N LEU A 291 1.63 -9.83 8.42
CA LEU A 291 2.02 -10.72 9.52
C LEU A 291 2.36 -9.93 10.79
N TYR A 292 3.11 -8.84 10.67
CA TYR A 292 3.49 -8.02 11.82
C TYR A 292 2.27 -7.37 12.48
N LEU A 293 1.33 -6.88 11.67
CA LEU A 293 0.09 -6.31 12.18
C LEU A 293 -0.82 -7.39 12.80
N GLU A 294 -0.90 -8.59 12.21
CA GLU A 294 -1.69 -9.71 12.74
C GLU A 294 -1.12 -10.29 14.04
N THR A 295 0.19 -10.18 14.28
CA THR A 295 0.85 -10.84 15.41
C THR A 295 1.18 -9.90 16.55
N ASP A 296 1.85 -8.78 16.29
CA ASP A 296 2.31 -7.84 17.32
C ASP A 296 2.24 -6.37 16.80
N PRO A 297 1.02 -5.82 16.68
CA PRO A 297 0.81 -4.45 16.19
C PRO A 297 1.43 -3.40 17.11
N HIS A 298 1.55 -3.68 18.41
CA HIS A 298 2.07 -2.70 19.37
C HIS A 298 3.57 -2.47 19.23
N ARG A 299 4.34 -3.48 18.80
CA ARG A 299 5.76 -3.30 18.48
C ARG A 299 5.95 -2.33 17.32
N PHE A 300 5.10 -2.44 16.28
CA PHE A 300 5.04 -1.47 15.19
C PHE A 300 4.64 -0.08 15.71
N LEU A 301 3.57 0.03 16.53
CA LEU A 301 3.08 1.30 17.06
C LEU A 301 4.13 1.97 17.97
N GLU A 302 4.84 1.23 18.83
CA GLU A 302 5.93 1.78 19.64
C GLU A 302 7.09 2.29 18.77
N GLY A 303 7.53 1.50 17.77
CA GLY A 303 8.59 1.92 16.86
C GLY A 303 8.20 3.16 16.03
N MET A 304 6.94 3.25 15.61
CA MET A 304 6.37 4.42 14.96
C MET A 304 6.40 5.66 15.85
N LEU A 305 5.99 5.52 17.11
CA LEU A 305 5.98 6.62 18.08
C LEU A 305 7.41 7.08 18.43
N ILE A 306 8.38 6.16 18.51
CA ILE A 306 9.81 6.50 18.66
C ILE A 306 10.29 7.32 17.45
N ALA A 307 9.99 6.88 16.23
CA ALA A 307 10.36 7.60 15.01
C ALA A 307 9.71 8.99 14.95
N ALA A 308 8.42 9.10 15.30
CA ALA A 308 7.70 10.37 15.38
C ALA A 308 8.32 11.32 16.43
N PHE A 309 8.71 10.79 17.60
CA PHE A 309 9.42 11.55 18.63
C PHE A 309 10.78 12.06 18.13
N VAL A 310 11.54 11.22 17.44
CA VAL A 310 12.86 11.57 16.90
C VAL A 310 12.76 12.71 15.89
N VAL A 311 11.85 12.61 14.91
CA VAL A 311 11.70 13.65 13.88
C VAL A 311 10.82 14.82 14.32
N GLN A 312 10.26 14.77 15.54
CA GLN A 312 9.36 15.77 16.08
C GLN A 312 8.13 16.01 15.19
N ALA A 313 7.50 14.91 14.78
CA ALA A 313 6.28 14.95 13.99
C ALA A 313 5.09 15.39 14.88
N GLU A 314 4.26 16.31 14.38
CA GLU A 314 3.03 16.72 15.05
C GLU A 314 1.88 15.74 14.83
N GLU A 315 1.82 15.16 13.62
CA GLU A 315 0.80 14.17 13.24
C GLU A 315 1.45 13.00 12.48
N VAL A 316 0.91 11.81 12.70
CA VAL A 316 1.21 10.59 11.94
C VAL A 316 -0.04 10.17 11.17
N PHE A 317 0.14 9.82 9.90
CA PHE A 317 -0.88 9.25 9.03
C PHE A 317 -0.51 7.80 8.74
N ILE A 318 -1.25 6.85 9.31
CA ILE A 318 -1.07 5.42 9.06
C ILE A 318 -1.97 5.07 7.87
N TYR A 319 -1.39 4.92 6.67
CA TYR A 319 -2.12 4.57 5.47
C TYR A 319 -2.14 3.06 5.31
N LEU A 320 -3.31 2.45 5.47
CA LEU A 320 -3.51 1.01 5.39
C LEU A 320 -4.36 0.69 4.16
N ARG A 321 -3.92 -0.30 3.38
CA ARG A 321 -4.69 -0.77 2.22
C ARG A 321 -6.08 -1.30 2.62
N ASP A 322 -7.06 -1.12 1.72
CA ASP A 322 -8.46 -1.50 1.98
C ASP A 322 -8.67 -3.01 2.15
N GLU A 323 -7.81 -3.80 1.52
CA GLU A 323 -7.88 -5.26 1.54
C GLU A 323 -7.55 -5.90 2.89
N TYR A 324 -7.18 -5.09 3.91
CA TYR A 324 -6.96 -5.54 5.29
C TYR A 324 -8.03 -5.01 6.27
N PRO A 325 -9.33 -5.27 6.04
CA PRO A 325 -10.40 -4.68 6.84
C PRO A 325 -10.39 -5.14 8.30
N GLU A 326 -10.06 -6.41 8.58
CA GLU A 326 -10.00 -6.95 9.95
C GLU A 326 -8.85 -6.34 10.76
N ILE A 327 -7.70 -6.12 10.10
CA ILE A 327 -6.54 -5.43 10.68
C ILE A 327 -6.87 -3.97 10.94
N ARG A 328 -7.58 -3.30 10.02
CA ARG A 328 -8.00 -1.91 10.20
C ARG A 328 -8.87 -1.76 11.44
N LEU A 329 -9.89 -2.61 11.59
CA LEU A 329 -10.78 -2.59 12.76
C LEU A 329 -10.02 -2.86 14.07
N MET A 330 -9.06 -3.77 14.05
CA MET A 330 -8.18 -4.04 15.18
C MET A 330 -7.31 -2.83 15.52
N LEU A 331 -6.66 -2.22 14.52
CA LEU A 331 -5.82 -1.04 14.72
C LEU A 331 -6.61 0.17 15.25
N GLU A 332 -7.84 0.40 14.78
CA GLU A 332 -8.73 1.44 15.33
C GLU A 332 -8.89 1.28 16.85
N HIS A 333 -9.09 0.03 17.30
CA HIS A 333 -9.25 -0.28 18.72
C HIS A 333 -7.94 -0.12 19.51
N GLU A 334 -6.83 -0.69 19.01
CA GLU A 334 -5.55 -0.66 19.73
C GLU A 334 -4.92 0.74 19.75
N ILE A 335 -5.06 1.54 18.70
CA ILE A 335 -4.64 2.94 18.67
C ILE A 335 -5.38 3.75 19.76
N ALA A 336 -6.70 3.54 19.89
CA ALA A 336 -7.47 4.22 20.93
C ALA A 336 -6.97 3.89 22.34
N LYS A 337 -6.58 2.64 22.61
CA LYS A 337 -5.96 2.27 23.90
C LYS A 337 -4.62 2.96 24.14
N VAL A 338 -3.76 3.03 23.13
CA VAL A 338 -2.46 3.73 23.19
C VAL A 338 -2.65 5.22 23.50
N GLU A 339 -3.64 5.86 22.86
CA GLU A 339 -3.98 7.27 23.11
C GLU A 339 -4.54 7.48 24.52
N GLN A 340 -5.47 6.65 24.96
CA GLN A 340 -6.06 6.70 26.31
C GLN A 340 -5.00 6.50 27.41
N ALA A 341 -4.05 5.59 27.20
CA ALA A 341 -2.92 5.36 28.10
C ALA A 341 -1.89 6.52 28.09
N GLY A 342 -1.98 7.43 27.12
CA GLY A 342 -1.14 8.62 27.04
C GLY A 342 0.23 8.41 26.42
N PHE A 343 0.49 7.29 25.76
CA PHE A 343 1.77 7.05 25.07
C PHE A 343 1.94 7.92 23.81
N ALA A 344 0.84 8.41 23.22
CA ALA A 344 0.84 9.25 22.02
C ALA A 344 0.70 10.76 22.31
N ARG A 345 0.96 11.24 23.54
CA ARG A 345 0.77 12.67 23.92
C ARG A 345 1.60 13.65 23.09
N HIS A 346 2.70 13.19 22.49
CA HIS A 346 3.61 14.03 21.70
C HIS A 346 3.24 14.09 20.22
N VAL A 347 2.27 13.27 19.75
CA VAL A 347 1.89 13.18 18.34
C VAL A 347 0.44 12.71 18.20
N LYS A 348 -0.28 13.28 17.24
CA LYS A 348 -1.63 12.85 16.90
C LYS A 348 -1.57 11.73 15.86
N MET A 349 -2.28 10.64 16.10
CA MET A 349 -2.38 9.52 15.16
C MET A 349 -3.65 9.61 14.31
N ASN A 350 -3.52 9.33 13.02
CA ASN A 350 -4.63 9.30 12.06
C ASN A 350 -4.52 8.01 11.25
N LEU A 351 -5.45 7.06 11.42
CA LEU A 351 -5.55 5.90 10.56
C LEU A 351 -6.30 6.29 9.28
N ARG A 352 -5.74 5.98 8.11
CA ARG A 352 -6.27 6.28 6.80
C ARG A 352 -6.52 4.98 6.04
N ARG A 353 -7.71 4.87 5.45
CA ARG A 353 -8.11 3.71 4.67
C ARG A 353 -7.78 3.96 3.20
N GLY A 354 -6.93 3.10 2.60
CA GLY A 354 -6.70 3.06 1.16
C GLY A 354 -7.98 2.69 0.40
N ALA A 355 -7.93 2.76 -0.92
CA ALA A 355 -9.11 2.49 -1.75
C ALA A 355 -8.79 1.63 -3.00
N GLY A 356 -7.80 0.74 -2.90
CA GLY A 356 -7.48 -0.23 -3.94
C GLY A 356 -6.73 0.38 -5.14
N ALA A 357 -5.58 1.02 -4.91
CA ALA A 357 -4.70 1.50 -5.96
C ALA A 357 -3.25 1.18 -5.62
N TYR A 358 -2.65 0.21 -6.31
CA TYR A 358 -1.25 -0.21 -6.13
C TYR A 358 -0.26 0.97 -6.12
N ILE A 359 -0.51 1.97 -6.99
CA ILE A 359 0.36 3.15 -7.09
C ILE A 359 0.47 3.94 -5.78
N CYS A 360 -0.49 3.81 -4.85
CA CYS A 360 -0.45 4.46 -3.55
C CYS A 360 0.62 3.86 -2.60
N GLY A 361 1.24 2.72 -2.95
CA GLY A 361 2.47 2.24 -2.34
C GLY A 361 3.70 3.11 -2.66
N GLU A 362 3.67 3.92 -3.72
CA GLU A 362 4.69 4.95 -3.98
C GLU A 362 4.48 6.14 -3.03
N GLU A 363 5.56 6.60 -2.37
CA GLU A 363 5.45 7.55 -1.25
C GLU A 363 4.74 8.86 -1.58
N SER A 364 4.90 9.42 -2.78
CA SER A 364 4.26 10.67 -3.17
C SER A 364 2.81 10.49 -3.61
N ALA A 365 2.49 9.35 -4.24
CA ALA A 365 1.12 8.97 -4.58
C ALA A 365 0.28 8.69 -3.32
N MET A 366 0.86 8.02 -2.31
CA MET A 366 0.25 7.85 -1.00
C MET A 366 -0.09 9.19 -0.35
N ILE A 367 0.81 10.17 -0.43
CA ILE A 367 0.59 11.51 0.11
C ILE A 367 -0.58 12.20 -0.61
N GLU A 368 -0.65 12.13 -1.95
CA GLU A 368 -1.80 12.67 -2.69
C GLU A 368 -3.11 12.01 -2.25
N SER A 369 -3.10 10.70 -1.99
CA SER A 369 -4.26 9.97 -1.47
C SER A 369 -4.63 10.43 -0.04
N ILE A 370 -3.67 10.58 0.88
CA ILE A 370 -3.89 11.13 2.22
C ILE A 370 -4.52 12.54 2.16
N GLU A 371 -4.18 13.32 1.13
CA GLU A 371 -4.74 14.66 0.90
C GLU A 371 -6.12 14.64 0.21
N GLY A 372 -6.74 13.47 0.02
CA GLY A 372 -8.06 13.33 -0.61
C GLY A 372 -8.07 13.60 -2.11
N LYS A 373 -7.01 13.21 -2.80
CA LYS A 373 -6.81 13.38 -4.24
C LYS A 373 -6.63 12.02 -4.92
N ARG A 374 -6.52 12.02 -6.26
CA ARG A 374 -6.03 10.85 -6.99
C ARG A 374 -4.59 10.56 -6.58
N GLY A 375 -4.26 9.31 -6.34
CA GLY A 375 -2.91 8.86 -5.96
C GLY A 375 -1.92 8.92 -7.13
N LEU A 376 -1.65 10.11 -7.65
CA LEU A 376 -0.70 10.30 -8.74
C LEU A 376 0.67 10.68 -8.19
N PRO A 377 1.77 10.01 -8.63
CA PRO A 377 3.12 10.36 -8.22
C PRO A 377 3.47 11.81 -8.52
N ARG A 378 4.23 12.44 -7.62
CA ARG A 378 4.75 13.80 -7.79
C ARG A 378 6.10 13.78 -8.51
N HIS A 379 6.39 14.84 -9.26
CA HIS A 379 7.74 15.06 -9.78
C HIS A 379 8.74 15.35 -8.65
N ARG A 380 9.96 14.86 -8.79
CA ARG A 380 11.07 15.09 -7.87
C ARG A 380 12.21 15.82 -8.59
N PRO A 381 12.92 16.81 -7.99
CA PRO A 381 12.61 17.43 -6.71
C PRO A 381 11.36 18.32 -6.75
N PRO A 382 10.76 18.74 -5.58
CA PRO A 382 11.20 18.47 -4.22
C PRO A 382 10.89 17.04 -3.75
N TYR A 383 11.69 16.53 -2.82
CA TYR A 383 11.46 15.24 -2.17
C TYR A 383 10.43 15.36 -1.03
N VAL A 384 9.75 14.29 -0.69
CA VAL A 384 8.72 14.28 0.37
C VAL A 384 9.27 14.66 1.75
N ALA A 385 10.57 14.43 1.99
CA ALA A 385 11.26 14.90 3.20
C ALA A 385 11.23 16.42 3.33
N GLN A 386 11.11 17.16 2.22
CA GLN A 386 11.03 18.62 2.14
C GLN A 386 9.60 19.11 1.98
N VAL A 387 8.85 18.51 1.05
CA VAL A 387 7.48 18.89 0.69
C VAL A 387 6.61 17.63 0.58
N GLY A 388 6.12 17.17 1.72
CA GLY A 388 5.28 15.97 1.85
C GLY A 388 3.80 16.29 2.05
N VAL A 389 3.19 15.67 3.06
CA VAL A 389 1.76 15.83 3.39
C VAL A 389 1.45 17.28 3.72
N PHE A 390 0.43 17.83 3.08
CA PHE A 390 0.01 19.24 3.20
C PHE A 390 1.14 20.25 2.94
N GLY A 391 2.10 19.89 2.09
CA GLY A 391 3.25 20.73 1.78
C GLY A 391 4.30 20.83 2.88
N ARG A 392 4.23 20.00 3.92
CA ARG A 392 5.14 20.01 5.07
C ARG A 392 6.20 18.92 4.97
N PRO A 393 7.39 19.09 5.55
CA PRO A 393 8.38 18.04 5.64
C PRO A 393 7.79 16.77 6.24
N THR A 394 7.93 15.64 5.55
CA THR A 394 7.28 14.39 5.96
C THR A 394 8.25 13.22 5.96
N LEU A 395 8.30 12.50 7.10
CA LEU A 395 8.95 11.20 7.18
C LEU A 395 8.01 10.13 6.65
N VAL A 396 8.39 9.45 5.57
CA VAL A 396 7.66 8.27 5.09
C VAL A 396 8.43 7.02 5.48
N GLN A 397 7.75 6.07 6.16
CA GLN A 397 8.32 4.78 6.58
C GLN A 397 7.34 3.64 6.35
N ASN A 398 7.88 2.46 6.04
CA ASN A 398 7.13 1.21 5.92
C ASN A 398 6.89 0.58 7.30
N ILE A 399 5.86 -0.26 7.44
CA ILE A 399 5.47 -0.93 8.69
C ILE A 399 6.59 -1.81 9.25
N GLU A 400 7.17 -2.72 8.45
CA GLU A 400 8.26 -3.58 8.92
C GLU A 400 9.47 -2.78 9.39
N THR A 401 9.82 -1.70 8.69
CA THR A 401 10.93 -0.84 9.09
C THR A 401 10.72 -0.29 10.49
N LEU A 402 9.50 0.17 10.80
CA LEU A 402 9.15 0.71 12.11
C LEU A 402 9.04 -0.37 13.18
N TYR A 403 8.56 -1.55 12.81
CA TYR A 403 8.47 -2.69 13.73
C TYR A 403 9.81 -3.03 14.39
N TRP A 404 10.91 -2.94 13.65
CA TRP A 404 12.25 -3.26 14.16
C TRP A 404 12.90 -2.14 14.97
N VAL A 405 12.41 -0.89 14.88
CA VAL A 405 13.01 0.27 15.58
C VAL A 405 13.08 0.05 17.09
N ARG A 406 11.99 -0.43 17.70
CA ARG A 406 11.94 -0.71 19.14
C ARG A 406 13.05 -1.65 19.59
N ASP A 407 13.19 -2.79 18.91
CA ASP A 407 14.19 -3.80 19.26
C ASP A 407 15.62 -3.31 19.04
N ILE A 408 15.84 -2.55 17.98
CA ILE A 408 17.15 -1.96 17.68
C ILE A 408 17.56 -0.97 18.78
N VAL A 409 16.64 -0.13 19.23
CA VAL A 409 16.91 0.83 20.29
C VAL A 409 17.17 0.12 21.62
N GLU A 410 16.40 -0.92 21.95
CA GLU A 410 16.55 -1.66 23.20
C GLU A 410 17.81 -2.54 23.25
N LYS A 411 18.10 -3.24 22.17
CA LYS A 411 19.16 -4.27 22.12
C LYS A 411 20.48 -3.74 21.56
N GLY A 412 20.47 -2.54 20.96
CA GLY A 412 21.63 -1.95 20.32
C GLY A 412 21.89 -2.40 18.89
N ALA A 413 22.77 -1.68 18.20
CA ALA A 413 23.12 -1.93 16.81
C ALA A 413 23.77 -3.30 16.57
N GLU A 414 24.61 -3.75 17.51
CA GLU A 414 25.34 -5.03 17.39
C GLU A 414 24.39 -6.24 17.30
N TRP A 415 23.22 -6.16 17.96
CA TRP A 415 22.21 -7.20 17.86
C TRP A 415 21.78 -7.48 16.42
N VAL A 416 21.72 -6.45 15.58
CA VAL A 416 21.40 -6.57 14.15
C VAL A 416 22.64 -6.96 13.35
N THR A 417 23.75 -6.25 13.54
CA THR A 417 24.96 -6.42 12.70
C THR A 417 25.65 -7.75 12.90
N ALA A 418 25.43 -8.41 14.03
CA ALA A 418 25.88 -9.78 14.29
C ALA A 418 25.11 -10.85 13.48
N GLN A 419 23.96 -10.48 12.90
CA GLN A 419 23.19 -11.35 12.03
C GLN A 419 23.62 -11.16 10.58
N GLY A 420 23.27 -12.13 9.73
CA GLY A 420 23.51 -12.02 8.30
C GLY A 420 24.34 -13.18 7.75
N ARG A 421 24.41 -13.27 6.44
CA ARG A 421 25.05 -14.36 5.70
C ARG A 421 25.69 -13.81 4.42
N ASN A 422 26.68 -14.50 3.88
CA ASN A 422 27.32 -14.14 2.59
C ASN A 422 27.81 -12.67 2.51
N GLY A 423 28.42 -12.18 3.63
CA GLY A 423 28.97 -10.82 3.71
C GLY A 423 27.91 -9.72 3.88
N ARG A 424 26.68 -10.07 4.21
CA ARG A 424 25.59 -9.14 4.52
C ARG A 424 25.30 -9.14 6.01
N ASN A 425 24.77 -8.01 6.50
CA ASN A 425 24.45 -7.83 7.91
C ASN A 425 22.94 -7.65 8.11
N GLY A 426 22.45 -8.14 9.25
CA GLY A 426 21.07 -8.02 9.65
C GLY A 426 20.22 -9.22 9.22
N PHE A 427 18.93 -9.01 9.28
CA PHE A 427 17.90 -9.99 8.92
C PHE A 427 16.85 -9.35 8.01
N ARG A 428 16.07 -10.18 7.34
CA ARG A 428 14.99 -9.79 6.44
C ARG A 428 13.78 -10.68 6.66
N SER A 429 12.62 -10.14 6.40
CA SER A 429 11.38 -10.91 6.33
C SER A 429 11.04 -11.18 4.87
N PHE A 430 11.13 -12.41 4.46
CA PHE A 430 10.80 -12.84 3.12
C PHE A 430 9.36 -13.35 3.06
N SER A 431 8.53 -12.72 2.23
CA SER A 431 7.21 -13.24 1.88
C SER A 431 7.38 -14.33 0.83
N VAL A 432 7.34 -15.61 1.22
CA VAL A 432 7.56 -16.74 0.31
C VAL A 432 6.26 -17.39 -0.07
N SER A 433 6.03 -17.53 -1.38
CA SER A 433 4.85 -18.19 -1.96
C SER A 433 5.20 -18.99 -3.21
N GLY A 434 4.23 -19.62 -3.83
CA GLY A 434 4.42 -20.45 -5.01
C GLY A 434 4.69 -21.92 -4.67
N ARG A 435 5.63 -22.57 -5.37
CA ARG A 435 5.83 -24.02 -5.36
C ARG A 435 6.71 -24.55 -4.23
N VAL A 436 6.61 -23.97 -3.04
CA VAL A 436 7.29 -24.46 -1.83
C VAL A 436 6.34 -25.26 -0.93
N LYS A 437 6.89 -26.13 -0.09
CA LYS A 437 6.12 -26.96 0.83
C LYS A 437 5.45 -26.13 1.92
N GLU A 438 6.16 -25.14 2.46
CA GLU A 438 5.70 -24.28 3.54
C GLU A 438 5.79 -22.82 3.14
N PRO A 439 4.80 -22.27 2.41
CA PRO A 439 4.74 -20.83 2.13
C PRO A 439 4.52 -20.03 3.42
N GLY A 440 4.79 -18.73 3.38
CA GLY A 440 4.62 -17.85 4.53
C GLY A 440 5.74 -16.83 4.66
N VAL A 441 5.67 -15.97 5.67
CA VAL A 441 6.75 -15.03 5.96
C VAL A 441 7.88 -15.75 6.70
N LYS A 442 9.08 -15.69 6.13
CA LYS A 442 10.28 -16.32 6.67
C LYS A 442 11.24 -15.25 7.18
N PHE A 443 11.51 -15.27 8.48
CA PHE A 443 12.51 -14.41 9.08
C PHE A 443 13.89 -15.07 8.97
N ALA A 444 14.75 -14.51 8.14
CA ALA A 444 16.02 -15.13 7.78
C ALA A 444 17.17 -14.10 7.73
N PRO A 445 18.44 -14.54 7.82
CA PRO A 445 19.60 -13.67 7.69
C PRO A 445 19.59 -12.90 6.36
N ALA A 446 19.91 -11.61 6.40
CA ALA A 446 20.19 -10.86 5.18
C ALA A 446 21.30 -11.52 4.37
N GLY A 447 21.15 -11.59 3.05
CA GLY A 447 22.10 -12.28 2.18
C GLY A 447 21.92 -13.81 2.09
N ILE A 448 20.85 -14.38 2.68
CA ILE A 448 20.46 -15.76 2.37
C ILE A 448 20.20 -15.91 0.87
N THR A 449 20.50 -17.08 0.31
CA THR A 449 20.22 -17.36 -1.10
C THR A 449 18.80 -17.94 -1.27
N ALA A 450 18.27 -17.91 -2.51
CA ALA A 450 16.96 -18.50 -2.78
C ALA A 450 16.95 -20.01 -2.49
N ARG A 451 18.04 -20.71 -2.78
CA ARG A 451 18.20 -22.14 -2.47
C ARG A 451 18.16 -22.41 -0.98
N GLU A 452 18.98 -21.71 -0.20
CA GLU A 452 18.99 -21.83 1.26
C GLU A 452 17.62 -21.49 1.86
N LEU A 453 16.94 -20.46 1.33
CA LEU A 453 15.61 -20.07 1.79
C LEU A 453 14.56 -21.17 1.56
N ILE A 454 14.60 -21.83 0.38
CA ILE A 454 13.73 -22.97 0.06
C ILE A 454 14.02 -24.13 1.00
N ASP A 455 15.29 -24.51 1.13
CA ASP A 455 15.68 -25.74 1.83
C ASP A 455 15.58 -25.60 3.36
N GLU A 456 16.06 -24.49 3.93
CA GLU A 456 16.15 -24.31 5.38
C GLU A 456 14.86 -23.74 6.02
N TYR A 457 14.09 -22.92 5.27
CA TYR A 457 12.96 -22.18 5.83
C TYR A 457 11.60 -22.60 5.28
N CYS A 458 11.57 -23.21 4.08
CA CYS A 458 10.31 -23.57 3.44
C CYS A 458 10.07 -25.08 3.36
N GLY A 459 10.92 -25.90 4.00
CA GLY A 459 10.82 -27.36 3.98
C GLY A 459 11.05 -27.99 2.62
N GLY A 460 11.68 -27.25 1.69
CA GLY A 460 11.93 -27.66 0.31
C GLY A 460 10.81 -27.28 -0.66
N MET A 461 10.92 -27.82 -1.88
CA MET A 461 9.87 -27.71 -2.90
C MET A 461 8.62 -28.50 -2.50
N ALA A 462 7.46 -28.08 -2.97
CA ALA A 462 6.23 -28.85 -2.83
C ALA A 462 6.37 -30.24 -3.48
N GLU A 463 5.56 -31.22 -3.05
CA GLU A 463 5.67 -32.60 -3.50
C GLU A 463 5.52 -32.72 -5.03
N GLY A 464 6.50 -33.35 -5.68
CA GLY A 464 6.54 -33.55 -7.11
C GLY A 464 6.84 -32.28 -7.94
N GLU A 465 7.27 -31.19 -7.29
CA GLU A 465 7.70 -29.96 -7.95
C GLU A 465 9.24 -29.89 -8.05
N ILE A 466 9.75 -29.44 -9.18
CA ILE A 466 11.18 -29.26 -9.45
C ILE A 466 11.45 -27.78 -9.62
N PHE A 467 12.38 -27.22 -8.88
CA PHE A 467 12.71 -25.79 -8.92
C PHE A 467 13.22 -25.34 -10.29
N LYS A 468 12.57 -24.36 -10.90
CA LYS A 468 12.90 -23.84 -12.23
C LYS A 468 13.33 -22.38 -12.22
N ALA A 469 12.61 -21.52 -11.52
CA ALA A 469 12.83 -20.09 -11.52
C ALA A 469 12.21 -19.44 -10.26
N TYR A 470 12.51 -18.18 -10.01
CA TYR A 470 11.91 -17.44 -8.91
C TYR A 470 11.84 -15.94 -9.20
N LEU A 471 10.88 -15.26 -8.56
CA LEU A 471 10.83 -13.81 -8.50
C LEU A 471 11.54 -13.38 -7.21
N PRO A 472 12.63 -12.61 -7.28
CA PRO A 472 13.40 -12.24 -6.08
C PRO A 472 12.85 -11.04 -5.30
N GLY A 473 11.87 -10.30 -5.86
CA GLY A 473 11.36 -9.07 -5.29
C GLY A 473 9.90 -8.77 -5.61
N GLY A 474 9.07 -9.81 -5.81
CA GLY A 474 7.69 -9.66 -6.22
C GLY A 474 7.53 -9.45 -7.73
N ALA A 475 6.35 -9.00 -8.13
CA ALA A 475 6.00 -8.83 -9.54
C ALA A 475 6.93 -7.85 -10.29
N SER A 476 7.41 -6.81 -9.62
CA SER A 476 8.33 -5.81 -10.19
C SER A 476 9.80 -6.22 -10.11
N GLY A 477 10.15 -7.25 -9.32
CA GLY A 477 11.53 -7.63 -9.01
C GLY A 477 12.30 -8.39 -10.11
N GLY A 478 11.63 -8.74 -11.21
CA GLY A 478 12.18 -9.55 -12.29
C GLY A 478 12.05 -11.06 -12.04
N ILE A 479 12.61 -11.87 -12.95
CA ILE A 479 12.59 -13.35 -12.87
C ILE A 479 14.00 -13.87 -13.03
N LEU A 480 14.45 -14.73 -12.13
CA LEU A 480 15.76 -15.40 -12.18
C LEU A 480 15.58 -16.93 -12.31
N PRO A 481 16.42 -17.61 -13.12
CA PRO A 481 16.37 -19.08 -13.21
C PRO A 481 16.98 -19.75 -11.98
N ALA A 482 16.64 -21.00 -11.73
CA ALA A 482 17.16 -21.81 -10.61
C ALA A 482 18.70 -21.95 -10.63
N SER A 483 19.35 -21.83 -11.80
CA SER A 483 20.82 -21.79 -11.92
C SER A 483 21.46 -20.56 -11.26
N MET A 484 20.67 -19.53 -10.95
CA MET A 484 21.09 -18.31 -10.26
C MET A 484 20.56 -18.24 -8.82
N ALA A 485 20.12 -19.35 -8.25
CA ALA A 485 19.52 -19.41 -6.93
C ALA A 485 20.53 -19.22 -5.77
N ASP A 486 21.83 -19.23 -6.07
CA ASP A 486 22.89 -19.07 -5.07
C ASP A 486 23.38 -17.61 -4.96
N ILE A 487 22.70 -16.67 -5.61
CA ILE A 487 22.95 -15.23 -5.46
C ILE A 487 22.34 -14.77 -4.13
N PRO A 488 23.09 -14.05 -3.28
CA PRO A 488 22.57 -13.52 -2.02
C PRO A 488 21.37 -12.57 -2.24
N LEU A 489 20.31 -12.78 -1.51
CA LEU A 489 19.10 -11.93 -1.54
C LEU A 489 19.27 -10.75 -0.60
N ASP A 490 19.74 -9.63 -1.12
CA ASP A 490 19.83 -8.35 -0.40
C ASP A 490 19.91 -7.18 -1.38
N PHE A 491 19.81 -5.96 -0.88
CA PHE A 491 19.96 -4.74 -1.67
C PHE A 491 21.37 -4.66 -2.31
N GLY A 492 21.45 -4.38 -3.60
CA GLY A 492 22.71 -4.23 -4.34
C GLY A 492 23.32 -5.53 -4.85
N THR A 493 22.61 -6.67 -4.79
CA THR A 493 23.14 -7.96 -5.26
C THR A 493 22.56 -8.41 -6.61
N LEU A 494 21.35 -7.99 -6.93
CA LEU A 494 20.57 -8.47 -8.06
C LEU A 494 20.51 -7.49 -9.23
N GLU A 495 20.87 -6.22 -9.01
CA GLU A 495 20.72 -5.13 -9.97
C GLU A 495 21.55 -5.35 -11.24
N GLN A 496 22.72 -5.99 -11.13
CA GLN A 496 23.55 -6.36 -12.29
C GLN A 496 22.86 -7.35 -13.26
N TYR A 497 21.81 -8.03 -12.78
CA TYR A 497 21.00 -8.97 -13.56
C TYR A 497 19.66 -8.36 -14.00
N GLY A 498 19.48 -7.03 -13.81
CA GLY A 498 18.21 -6.36 -14.06
C GLY A 498 17.09 -6.72 -13.10
N CYS A 499 17.43 -7.31 -11.95
CA CYS A 499 16.50 -7.71 -10.90
C CYS A 499 16.79 -6.96 -9.60
N PHE A 500 15.86 -7.00 -8.65
CA PHE A 500 16.07 -6.42 -7.32
C PHE A 500 15.24 -7.15 -6.26
N VAL A 501 15.69 -7.09 -5.01
CA VAL A 501 15.02 -7.77 -3.90
C VAL A 501 13.73 -7.06 -3.46
N GLY A 502 13.58 -5.79 -3.79
CA GLY A 502 12.37 -5.01 -3.58
C GLY A 502 11.81 -5.12 -2.16
N SER A 503 10.56 -5.54 -2.05
CA SER A 503 9.85 -5.77 -0.79
C SER A 503 10.11 -7.15 -0.17
N HIS A 504 11.12 -7.89 -0.65
CA HIS A 504 11.46 -9.26 -0.19
C HIS A 504 10.34 -10.29 -0.43
N ALA A 505 9.58 -10.11 -1.51
CA ALA A 505 8.59 -11.09 -1.96
C ALA A 505 9.26 -12.12 -2.86
N ILE A 506 9.28 -13.37 -2.44
CA ILE A 506 9.90 -14.47 -3.18
C ILE A 506 8.82 -15.42 -3.68
N VAL A 507 8.61 -15.46 -4.99
CA VAL A 507 7.65 -16.40 -5.60
C VAL A 507 8.43 -17.50 -6.30
N ILE A 508 8.28 -18.73 -5.82
CA ILE A 508 9.01 -19.90 -6.33
C ILE A 508 8.20 -20.59 -7.43
N LEU A 509 8.85 -20.85 -8.55
CA LEU A 509 8.29 -21.44 -9.77
C LEU A 509 8.92 -22.81 -10.04
N SER A 510 8.16 -23.72 -10.61
CA SER A 510 8.62 -25.07 -10.96
C SER A 510 8.63 -25.35 -12.47
N GLU A 511 9.13 -26.52 -12.84
CA GLU A 511 9.09 -27.01 -14.24
C GLU A 511 7.69 -27.10 -14.82
N ARG A 512 6.65 -27.17 -13.96
CA ARG A 512 5.25 -27.19 -14.40
C ARG A 512 4.72 -25.81 -14.80
N ASP A 513 5.41 -24.74 -14.42
CA ASP A 513 4.96 -23.39 -14.71
C ASP A 513 5.46 -22.91 -16.09
N ASP A 514 4.55 -22.39 -16.89
CA ASP A 514 4.88 -21.78 -18.18
C ASP A 514 5.39 -20.34 -17.95
N MET A 515 6.66 -20.11 -18.21
CA MET A 515 7.30 -18.80 -18.00
C MET A 515 6.70 -17.67 -18.83
N LYS A 516 6.13 -18.00 -20.01
CA LYS A 516 5.41 -17.01 -20.82
C LYS A 516 4.10 -16.59 -20.14
N ALA A 517 3.36 -17.57 -19.61
CA ALA A 517 2.14 -17.28 -18.85
C ALA A 517 2.44 -16.50 -17.56
N VAL A 518 3.53 -16.84 -16.85
CA VAL A 518 4.02 -16.07 -15.69
C VAL A 518 4.31 -14.63 -16.07
N ALA A 519 5.14 -14.40 -17.10
CA ALA A 519 5.47 -13.05 -17.56
C ALA A 519 4.22 -12.27 -17.98
N LEU A 520 3.27 -12.91 -18.67
CA LEU A 520 2.02 -12.29 -19.09
C LEU A 520 1.14 -11.90 -17.88
N ASN A 521 1.10 -12.73 -16.82
CA ASN A 521 0.37 -12.41 -15.61
C ASN A 521 0.95 -11.16 -14.93
N LEU A 522 2.29 -11.08 -14.82
CA LEU A 522 2.97 -9.92 -14.25
C LEU A 522 2.70 -8.64 -15.07
N VAL A 523 2.83 -8.70 -16.39
CA VAL A 523 2.58 -7.52 -17.27
C VAL A 523 1.13 -7.05 -17.20
N LYS A 524 0.16 -7.95 -17.03
CA LYS A 524 -1.25 -7.57 -16.88
C LYS A 524 -1.56 -6.84 -15.59
N PHE A 525 -0.74 -7.03 -14.57
CA PHE A 525 -0.89 -6.34 -13.30
C PHE A 525 -0.51 -4.85 -13.42
N PHE A 526 0.54 -4.52 -14.19
CA PHE A 526 1.00 -3.14 -14.42
C PHE A 526 0.25 -2.46 -15.56
#